data_f574c50ad2437a885ba5d5058b205ab9
#
_entry.id   f574c50ad2437a885ba5d5058b205ab9
#
_cell.length_a   1.000
_cell.length_b   1.000
_cell.length_c   1.000
_cell.angle_alpha   90.00
_cell.angle_beta   90.00
_cell.angle_gamma   90.00
#
_symmetry.space_group_name_H-M   'P 1'
#
loop_
_entity.id
_entity.type
_entity.pdbx_description
1 polymer ?
#
loop_
_entity_poly.entity_id
_entity_poly.type
_entity_poly.pdbx_seq_one_letter_code
_entity_poly.pdbx_strand_id
1 'polypeptide(L)'
;MPFERFHRIEQLVKEHNWTHGVELGVWKGRTSKHLMANCPDLYLIGIDAWQDGVCSYEKECWDHRSHRRMVEYKLKPYMNRYTMIQGITWEVADQIENESQDFVFVDADHDEKSVTKDINAYMPKIKKGGWIMGHDYDWPGVKAAVDKIFPGVKTTTNSIWYHIV
;
A
#
# COMPACT_ATOMS: atom_id res chain seq x y z
N MET A 1 16.05 15.34 7.65
CA MET A 1 15.26 14.17 8.06
C MET A 1 15.68 12.99 7.19
N PRO A 2 15.73 11.76 7.71
CA PRO A 2 16.05 10.60 6.87
C PRO A 2 15.03 10.48 5.74
N PHE A 3 15.49 10.00 4.59
CA PHE A 3 14.64 9.75 3.43
C PHE A 3 13.83 8.48 3.69
N GLU A 4 12.52 8.62 3.82
CA GLU A 4 11.60 7.53 4.14
C GLU A 4 10.89 7.00 2.89
N ARG A 5 10.29 5.79 2.95
CA ARG A 5 9.57 5.18 1.81
C ARG A 5 8.54 6.08 1.16
N PHE A 6 7.78 6.83 1.96
CA PHE A 6 6.75 7.72 1.43
C PHE A 6 7.32 8.91 0.62
N HIS A 7 8.55 9.35 0.85
CA HIS A 7 9.20 10.34 -0.01
C HIS A 7 9.48 9.77 -1.40
N ARG A 8 9.88 8.47 -1.48
CA ARG A 8 10.08 7.82 -2.77
C ARG A 8 8.78 7.65 -3.52
N ILE A 9 7.70 7.24 -2.83
CA ILE A 9 6.37 7.11 -3.45
C ILE A 9 5.89 8.47 -3.94
N GLU A 10 6.02 9.55 -3.15
CA GLU A 10 5.71 10.92 -3.56
C GLU A 10 6.45 11.32 -4.86
N GLN A 11 7.75 11.04 -4.92
CA GLN A 11 8.53 11.30 -6.13
C GLN A 11 7.97 10.56 -7.34
N LEU A 12 7.67 9.26 -7.22
CA LEU A 12 7.11 8.45 -8.29
C LEU A 12 5.74 8.99 -8.74
N VAL A 13 4.86 9.33 -7.80
CA VAL A 13 3.55 9.93 -8.09
C VAL A 13 3.71 11.20 -8.95
N LYS A 14 4.65 12.07 -8.60
CA LYS A 14 4.94 13.31 -9.33
C LYS A 14 5.63 13.06 -10.67
N GLU A 15 6.63 12.18 -10.72
CA GLU A 15 7.38 11.84 -11.92
C GLU A 15 6.48 11.25 -13.02
N HIS A 16 5.50 10.42 -12.61
CA HIS A 16 4.59 9.74 -13.53
C HIS A 16 3.22 10.43 -13.68
N ASN A 17 2.99 11.54 -12.97
CA ASN A 17 1.70 12.23 -12.93
C ASN A 17 0.53 11.29 -12.54
N TRP A 18 0.77 10.38 -11.59
CA TRP A 18 -0.26 9.46 -11.11
C TRP A 18 -1.34 10.18 -10.32
N THR A 19 -2.58 9.82 -10.59
CA THR A 19 -3.76 10.42 -9.97
C THR A 19 -4.60 9.45 -9.15
N HIS A 20 -4.40 8.14 -9.31
CA HIS A 20 -5.16 7.12 -8.60
C HIS A 20 -4.23 6.05 -8.04
N GLY A 21 -4.35 5.76 -6.76
CA GLY A 21 -3.52 4.75 -6.12
C GLY A 21 -4.22 4.04 -4.97
N VAL A 22 -3.64 2.89 -4.59
CA VAL A 22 -4.07 2.10 -3.43
C VAL A 22 -2.88 1.86 -2.52
N GLU A 23 -3.08 2.03 -1.21
CA GLU A 23 -2.15 1.62 -0.16
C GLU A 23 -2.76 0.45 0.62
N LEU A 24 -2.07 -0.69 0.62
CA LEU A 24 -2.42 -1.87 1.42
C LEU A 24 -1.56 -1.87 2.68
N GLY A 25 -2.20 -1.85 3.85
CA GLY A 25 -1.51 -1.69 5.12
C GLY A 25 -1.27 -0.22 5.48
N VAL A 26 -2.31 0.44 5.94
CA VAL A 26 -2.29 1.87 6.32
C VAL A 26 -1.73 2.08 7.72
N TRP A 27 -1.99 1.12 8.63
CA TRP A 27 -1.59 1.15 10.05
C TRP A 27 -1.99 2.47 10.73
N LYS A 28 -1.02 3.36 10.97
CA LYS A 28 -1.21 4.68 11.61
C LYS A 28 -1.35 5.83 10.61
N GLY A 29 -1.44 5.54 9.31
CA GLY A 29 -1.65 6.50 8.23
C GLY A 29 -0.48 7.44 7.96
N ARG A 30 0.76 7.00 8.14
CA ARG A 30 1.93 7.85 7.94
C ARG A 30 2.16 8.12 6.45
N THR A 31 2.13 7.07 5.63
CA THR A 31 2.31 7.15 4.17
C THR A 31 1.13 7.87 3.54
N SER A 32 -0.10 7.42 3.81
CA SER A 32 -1.33 8.07 3.32
C SER A 32 -1.34 9.58 3.60
N LYS A 33 -1.07 9.98 4.86
CA LYS A 33 -1.07 11.40 5.22
C LYS A 33 -0.03 12.20 4.44
N HIS A 34 1.17 11.64 4.29
CA HIS A 34 2.25 12.30 3.54
C HIS A 34 1.87 12.52 2.09
N LEU A 35 1.36 11.47 1.41
CA LEU A 35 0.95 11.54 0.02
C LEU A 35 -0.21 12.52 -0.18
N MET A 36 -1.22 12.47 0.69
CA MET A 36 -2.36 13.38 0.62
C MET A 36 -1.99 14.85 0.81
N ALA A 37 -0.96 15.13 1.63
CA ALA A 37 -0.48 16.49 1.85
C ALA A 37 0.37 17.04 0.70
N ASN A 38 1.10 16.17 -0.02
CA ASN A 38 2.12 16.58 -0.98
C ASN A 38 1.78 16.29 -2.46
N CYS A 39 0.70 15.50 -2.70
CA CYS A 39 0.20 15.16 -4.03
C CYS A 39 -1.26 15.61 -4.17
N PRO A 40 -1.52 16.88 -4.52
CA PRO A 40 -2.88 17.44 -4.48
C PRO A 40 -3.85 16.80 -5.47
N ASP A 41 -3.35 16.25 -6.59
CA ASP A 41 -4.17 15.63 -7.63
C ASP A 41 -4.38 14.11 -7.42
N LEU A 42 -3.78 13.54 -6.37
CA LEU A 42 -3.88 12.13 -6.07
C LEU A 42 -5.19 11.80 -5.35
N TYR A 43 -5.92 10.82 -5.87
CA TYR A 43 -6.99 10.09 -5.21
C TYR A 43 -6.40 8.78 -4.67
N LEU A 44 -6.43 8.58 -3.35
CA LEU A 44 -5.82 7.43 -2.70
C LEU A 44 -6.86 6.61 -1.94
N ILE A 45 -6.83 5.30 -2.13
CA ILE A 45 -7.60 4.34 -1.34
C ILE A 45 -6.64 3.69 -0.34
N GLY A 46 -6.91 3.86 0.94
CA GLY A 46 -6.16 3.17 2.01
C GLY A 46 -6.95 2.00 2.57
N ILE A 47 -6.33 0.83 2.59
CA ILE A 47 -6.96 -0.42 3.04
C ILE A 47 -6.16 -1.02 4.18
N ASP A 48 -6.86 -1.36 5.27
CA ASP A 48 -6.25 -2.03 6.42
C ASP A 48 -7.32 -2.82 7.19
N ALA A 49 -6.95 -3.90 7.80
CA ALA A 49 -7.87 -4.67 8.62
C ALA A 49 -8.23 -3.93 9.91
N TRP A 50 -7.27 -3.22 10.50
CA TRP A 50 -7.36 -2.63 11.85
C TRP A 50 -7.99 -3.60 12.87
N GLN A 51 -7.58 -4.84 12.80
CA GLN A 51 -8.12 -5.94 13.58
C GLN A 51 -6.98 -6.79 14.16
N ASP A 52 -7.16 -7.23 15.40
CA ASP A 52 -6.22 -8.10 16.10
C ASP A 52 -6.14 -9.49 15.44
N GLY A 53 -4.97 -10.11 15.47
CA GLY A 53 -4.75 -11.49 15.02
C GLY A 53 -4.71 -11.69 13.49
N VAL A 54 -4.63 -10.62 12.72
CA VAL A 54 -4.59 -10.70 11.23
C VAL A 54 -3.16 -10.67 10.71
N CYS A 55 -2.28 -9.92 11.35
CA CYS A 55 -0.91 -9.71 10.90
C CYS A 55 0.03 -10.78 11.48
N SER A 56 0.88 -11.39 10.66
CA SER A 56 1.80 -12.48 11.05
C SER A 56 2.90 -12.03 12.03
N TYR A 57 3.18 -10.74 12.12
CA TYR A 57 4.21 -10.15 13.00
C TYR A 57 3.63 -9.20 14.07
N GLU A 58 2.33 -9.31 14.33
CA GLU A 58 1.63 -8.46 15.29
C GLU A 58 2.23 -8.54 16.70
N LYS A 59 2.29 -7.38 17.35
CA LYS A 59 2.70 -7.27 18.75
C LYS A 59 1.46 -7.07 19.62
N GLU A 60 1.40 -7.74 20.75
CA GLU A 60 0.29 -7.67 21.73
C GLU A 60 -0.06 -6.24 22.18
N CYS A 61 0.88 -5.31 22.08
CA CYS A 61 0.66 -3.91 22.47
C CYS A 61 0.01 -3.04 21.39
N TRP A 62 -0.36 -3.58 20.24
CA TRP A 62 -0.99 -2.81 19.18
C TRP A 62 -2.49 -2.63 19.44
N ASP A 63 -2.93 -1.38 19.49
CA ASP A 63 -4.33 -1.01 19.61
C ASP A 63 -4.85 -0.57 18.23
N HIS A 64 -5.35 -1.53 17.47
CA HIS A 64 -5.84 -1.32 16.10
C HIS A 64 -7.00 -0.35 16.03
N ARG A 65 -7.88 -0.30 17.05
CA ARG A 65 -8.99 0.67 17.09
C ARG A 65 -8.47 2.10 17.22
N SER A 66 -7.46 2.32 18.07
CA SER A 66 -6.80 3.63 18.19
C SER A 66 -6.07 4.00 16.93
N HIS A 67 -5.42 3.04 16.25
CA HIS A 67 -4.76 3.29 14.96
C HIS A 67 -5.76 3.74 13.90
N ARG A 68 -6.90 3.06 13.76
CA ARG A 68 -7.96 3.45 12.83
C ARG A 68 -8.48 4.85 13.11
N ARG A 69 -8.82 5.17 14.36
CA ARG A 69 -9.25 6.53 14.75
C ARG A 69 -8.20 7.59 14.45
N MET A 70 -6.92 7.27 14.65
CA MET A 70 -5.81 8.15 14.33
C MET A 70 -5.75 8.45 12.82
N VAL A 71 -5.98 7.46 11.98
CA VAL A 71 -6.05 7.62 10.52
C VAL A 71 -7.23 8.50 10.14
N GLU A 72 -8.43 8.23 10.66
CA GLU A 72 -9.63 9.06 10.45
C GLU A 72 -9.37 10.54 10.80
N TYR A 73 -8.74 10.79 11.95
CA TYR A 73 -8.40 12.16 12.38
C TYR A 73 -7.38 12.83 11.46
N LYS A 74 -6.29 12.13 11.14
CA LYS A 74 -5.19 12.68 10.30
C LYS A 74 -5.61 12.97 8.87
N LEU A 75 -6.52 12.17 8.32
CA LEU A 75 -6.95 12.24 6.92
C LEU A 75 -8.27 12.97 6.72
N LYS A 76 -8.91 13.41 7.81
CA LYS A 76 -10.15 14.20 7.76
C LYS A 76 -10.10 15.35 6.74
N PRO A 77 -9.02 16.14 6.61
CA PRO A 77 -8.96 17.24 5.63
C PRO A 77 -8.95 16.77 4.16
N TYR A 78 -8.71 15.48 3.90
CA TYR A 78 -8.51 14.92 2.56
C TYR A 78 -9.61 13.94 2.12
N MET A 79 -10.73 13.84 2.86
CA MET A 79 -11.79 12.87 2.60
C MET A 79 -12.53 13.09 1.27
N ASN A 80 -12.33 14.21 0.62
CA ASN A 80 -12.81 14.44 -0.75
C ASN A 80 -12.01 13.67 -1.82
N ARG A 81 -10.82 13.15 -1.49
CA ARG A 81 -9.93 12.39 -2.39
C ARG A 81 -9.18 11.25 -1.69
N TYR A 82 -9.55 10.94 -0.44
CA TYR A 82 -9.07 9.78 0.30
C TYR A 82 -10.24 8.90 0.71
N THR A 83 -10.19 7.64 0.30
CA THR A 83 -11.17 6.62 0.69
C THR A 83 -10.51 5.63 1.64
N MET A 84 -11.16 5.37 2.78
CA MET A 84 -10.69 4.41 3.77
C MET A 84 -11.57 3.17 3.75
N ILE A 85 -10.99 2.00 3.49
CA ILE A 85 -11.67 0.71 3.49
C ILE A 85 -11.11 -0.14 4.64
N GLN A 86 -11.99 -0.61 5.53
CA GLN A 86 -11.60 -1.57 6.56
C GLN A 86 -11.88 -2.99 6.08
N GLY A 87 -10.86 -3.84 6.11
CA GLY A 87 -10.97 -5.26 5.78
C GLY A 87 -9.61 -5.90 5.53
N ILE A 88 -9.61 -7.21 5.43
CA ILE A 88 -8.43 -7.98 4.99
C ILE A 88 -8.18 -7.62 3.53
N THR A 89 -6.96 -7.17 3.23
CA THR A 89 -6.62 -6.52 1.97
C THR A 89 -7.10 -7.27 0.72
N TRP A 90 -6.78 -8.56 0.61
CA TRP A 90 -7.20 -9.38 -0.54
C TRP A 90 -8.70 -9.72 -0.57
N GLU A 91 -9.42 -9.65 0.56
CA GLU A 91 -10.85 -9.97 0.62
C GLU A 91 -11.73 -8.80 0.16
N VAL A 92 -11.23 -7.58 0.27
CA VAL A 92 -11.97 -6.36 -0.12
C VAL A 92 -11.55 -5.82 -1.49
N ALA A 93 -10.67 -6.52 -2.21
CA ALA A 93 -10.16 -6.08 -3.51
C ALA A 93 -11.26 -5.87 -4.56
N ASP A 94 -12.36 -6.60 -4.48
CA ASP A 94 -13.49 -6.47 -5.41
C ASP A 94 -14.24 -5.13 -5.26
N GLN A 95 -14.00 -4.37 -4.21
CA GLN A 95 -14.52 -3.00 -4.08
C GLN A 95 -13.79 -2.00 -4.99
N ILE A 96 -12.70 -2.42 -5.64
CA ILE A 96 -11.92 -1.58 -6.54
C ILE A 96 -12.12 -2.07 -7.97
N GLU A 97 -12.43 -1.15 -8.86
CA GLU A 97 -12.62 -1.41 -10.28
C GLU A 97 -11.31 -1.88 -10.94
N ASN A 98 -11.41 -2.83 -11.88
CA ASN A 98 -10.25 -3.28 -12.64
C ASN A 98 -9.70 -2.15 -13.53
N GLU A 99 -8.40 -2.17 -13.78
CA GLU A 99 -7.68 -1.22 -14.64
C GLU A 99 -7.97 0.26 -14.30
N SER A 100 -8.20 0.54 -12.99
CA SER A 100 -8.55 1.89 -12.52
C SER A 100 -7.41 2.61 -11.81
N GLN A 101 -6.40 1.87 -11.33
CA GLN A 101 -5.33 2.42 -10.51
C GLN A 101 -4.03 2.62 -11.30
N ASP A 102 -3.35 3.73 -11.06
CA ASP A 102 -2.02 4.00 -11.62
C ASP A 102 -0.95 3.22 -10.85
N PHE A 103 -1.16 3.03 -9.54
CA PHE A 103 -0.28 2.21 -8.72
C PHE A 103 -1.02 1.51 -7.56
N VAL A 104 -0.43 0.42 -7.10
CA VAL A 104 -0.76 -0.24 -5.82
C VAL A 104 0.51 -0.37 -5.00
N PHE A 105 0.47 0.04 -3.73
CA PHE A 105 1.56 -0.07 -2.77
C PHE A 105 1.22 -1.12 -1.71
N VAL A 106 1.96 -2.22 -1.68
CA VAL A 106 1.78 -3.37 -0.78
C VAL A 106 2.69 -3.20 0.44
N ASP A 107 2.12 -2.93 1.60
CA ASP A 107 2.83 -2.71 2.88
C ASP A 107 2.00 -3.22 4.07
N ALA A 108 1.30 -4.37 3.88
CA ALA A 108 0.39 -4.95 4.86
C ALA A 108 1.09 -6.04 5.70
N ASP A 109 0.86 -7.31 5.39
CA ASP A 109 1.52 -8.42 6.07
C ASP A 109 2.84 -8.79 5.37
N HIS A 110 3.73 -9.51 6.06
CA HIS A 110 5.08 -9.83 5.56
C HIS A 110 5.31 -11.34 5.35
N ASP A 111 4.30 -12.19 5.55
CA ASP A 111 4.42 -13.60 5.20
C ASP A 111 4.19 -13.84 3.70
N GLU A 112 4.83 -14.90 3.14
CA GLU A 112 4.78 -15.20 1.71
C GLU A 112 3.36 -15.37 1.17
N LYS A 113 2.47 -15.99 1.95
CA LYS A 113 1.10 -16.29 1.49
C LYS A 113 0.25 -15.03 1.40
N SER A 114 0.33 -14.17 2.42
CA SER A 114 -0.42 -12.90 2.48
C SER A 114 0.03 -11.96 1.37
N VAL A 115 1.34 -11.77 1.20
CA VAL A 115 1.91 -10.95 0.11
C VAL A 115 1.51 -11.49 -1.27
N THR A 116 1.55 -12.82 -1.45
CA THR A 116 1.12 -13.46 -2.70
C THR A 116 -0.36 -13.19 -3.00
N LYS A 117 -1.23 -13.27 -1.98
CA LYS A 117 -2.66 -12.98 -2.14
C LYS A 117 -2.89 -11.51 -2.51
N ASP A 118 -2.23 -10.59 -1.84
CA ASP A 118 -2.32 -9.16 -2.14
C ASP A 118 -1.91 -8.87 -3.58
N ILE A 119 -0.74 -9.35 -4.01
CA ILE A 119 -0.28 -9.14 -5.38
C ILE A 119 -1.31 -9.68 -6.38
N ASN A 120 -1.79 -10.91 -6.20
CA ASN A 120 -2.74 -11.52 -7.14
C ASN A 120 -4.09 -10.80 -7.16
N ALA A 121 -4.59 -10.34 -6.02
CA ALA A 121 -5.87 -9.64 -5.92
C ALA A 121 -5.84 -8.24 -6.56
N TYR A 122 -4.68 -7.56 -6.48
CA TYR A 122 -4.56 -6.18 -6.93
C TYR A 122 -3.92 -5.99 -8.31
N MET A 123 -3.24 -6.99 -8.87
CA MET A 123 -2.74 -6.94 -10.25
C MET A 123 -3.83 -6.54 -11.26
N PRO A 124 -5.06 -7.11 -11.22
CA PRO A 124 -6.12 -6.72 -12.17
C PRO A 124 -6.63 -5.30 -11.98
N LYS A 125 -6.35 -4.65 -10.84
CA LYS A 125 -6.82 -3.30 -10.54
C LYS A 125 -5.96 -2.21 -11.17
N ILE A 126 -4.75 -2.58 -11.63
CA ILE A 126 -3.75 -1.66 -12.15
C ILE A 126 -3.95 -1.47 -13.64
N LYS A 127 -3.89 -0.22 -14.10
CA LYS A 127 -3.90 0.14 -15.52
C LYS A 127 -2.66 -0.41 -16.22
N LYS A 128 -2.77 -0.70 -17.51
CA LYS A 128 -1.60 -1.02 -18.34
C LYS A 128 -0.55 0.12 -18.27
N GLY A 129 0.68 -0.24 -17.94
CA GLY A 129 1.77 0.71 -17.68
C GLY A 129 1.80 1.28 -16.26
N GLY A 130 0.83 0.95 -15.43
CA GLY A 130 0.84 1.25 -14.00
C GLY A 130 1.77 0.32 -13.23
N TRP A 131 1.95 0.59 -11.94
CA TRP A 131 2.93 -0.13 -11.13
C TRP A 131 2.27 -0.86 -9.95
N ILE A 132 2.69 -2.12 -9.75
CA ILE A 132 2.60 -2.73 -8.44
C ILE A 132 3.95 -2.58 -7.76
N MET A 133 3.95 -2.10 -6.54
CA MET A 133 5.15 -1.90 -5.74
C MET A 133 4.85 -2.20 -4.28
N GLY A 134 5.88 -2.43 -3.48
CA GLY A 134 5.70 -2.67 -2.05
C GLY A 134 6.96 -2.41 -1.26
N HIS A 135 6.87 -2.55 0.04
CA HIS A 135 7.94 -2.32 0.99
C HIS A 135 8.57 -3.63 1.48
N ASP A 136 9.58 -3.52 2.34
CA ASP A 136 10.19 -4.62 3.08
C ASP A 136 10.70 -5.80 2.20
N TYR A 137 11.24 -5.50 1.01
CA TYR A 137 11.79 -6.53 0.12
C TYR A 137 12.92 -7.37 0.76
N ASP A 138 13.56 -6.87 1.81
CA ASP A 138 14.57 -7.56 2.60
C ASP A 138 13.97 -8.57 3.62
N TRP A 139 12.66 -8.56 3.85
CA TRP A 139 12.00 -9.57 4.66
C TRP A 139 11.83 -10.89 3.88
N PRO A 140 12.19 -12.04 4.47
CA PRO A 140 12.21 -13.33 3.76
C PRO A 140 10.88 -13.70 3.10
N GLY A 141 9.73 -13.47 3.76
CA GLY A 141 8.41 -13.78 3.21
C GLY A 141 8.01 -12.87 2.07
N VAL A 142 8.28 -11.55 2.18
CA VAL A 142 8.04 -10.58 1.10
C VAL A 142 8.91 -10.94 -0.11
N LYS A 143 10.21 -11.14 0.12
CA LYS A 143 11.15 -11.51 -0.94
C LYS A 143 10.75 -12.80 -1.65
N ALA A 144 10.35 -13.84 -0.91
CA ALA A 144 9.95 -15.12 -1.47
C ALA A 144 8.71 -14.98 -2.38
N ALA A 145 7.68 -14.23 -1.94
CA ALA A 145 6.49 -13.97 -2.73
C ALA A 145 6.80 -13.19 -4.00
N VAL A 146 7.55 -12.10 -3.85
CA VAL A 146 7.84 -11.17 -4.95
C VAL A 146 8.73 -11.82 -6.01
N ASP A 147 9.82 -12.51 -5.63
CA ASP A 147 10.73 -13.18 -6.56
C ASP A 147 10.03 -14.31 -7.34
N LYS A 148 9.07 -14.99 -6.69
CA LYS A 148 8.30 -16.08 -7.31
C LYS A 148 7.33 -15.56 -8.37
N ILE A 149 6.71 -14.40 -8.13
CA ILE A 149 5.72 -13.82 -9.06
C ILE A 149 6.41 -12.98 -10.14
N PHE A 150 7.46 -12.26 -9.77
CA PHE A 150 8.18 -11.34 -10.65
C PHE A 150 9.68 -11.67 -10.71
N PRO A 151 10.08 -12.73 -11.41
CA PRO A 151 11.51 -13.06 -11.58
C PRO A 151 12.28 -11.85 -12.13
N GLY A 152 13.32 -11.42 -11.40
CA GLY A 152 14.09 -10.23 -11.78
C GLY A 152 13.41 -8.90 -11.45
N VAL A 153 12.55 -8.89 -10.43
CA VAL A 153 11.92 -7.67 -9.91
C VAL A 153 12.93 -6.55 -9.68
N LYS A 154 12.50 -5.32 -9.95
CA LYS A 154 13.34 -4.13 -9.70
C LYS A 154 13.15 -3.64 -8.26
N THR A 155 14.23 -3.10 -7.69
CA THR A 155 14.21 -2.48 -6.37
C THR A 155 14.69 -1.05 -6.44
N THR A 156 14.29 -0.23 -5.47
CA THR A 156 14.75 1.15 -5.29
C THR A 156 15.09 1.40 -3.82
N THR A 157 15.32 2.64 -3.43
CA THR A 157 15.68 3.01 -2.06
C THR A 157 14.63 2.57 -1.03
N ASN A 158 15.06 2.34 0.20
CA ASN A 158 14.20 1.96 1.35
C ASN A 158 13.47 0.62 1.16
N SER A 159 14.14 -0.41 0.65
CA SER A 159 13.58 -1.76 0.47
C SER A 159 12.27 -1.79 -0.34
N ILE A 160 12.05 -0.82 -1.22
CA ILE A 160 10.90 -0.79 -2.12
C ILE A 160 11.21 -1.64 -3.36
N TRP A 161 10.34 -2.61 -3.63
CA TRP A 161 10.30 -3.38 -4.88
C TRP A 161 9.19 -2.86 -5.80
N TYR A 162 9.32 -3.09 -7.11
CA TYR A 162 8.27 -2.72 -8.06
C TYR A 162 8.31 -3.54 -9.35
N HIS A 163 7.14 -3.68 -9.96
CA HIS A 163 6.91 -4.27 -11.27
C HIS A 163 5.95 -3.38 -12.06
N ILE A 164 6.18 -3.25 -13.37
CA ILE A 164 5.33 -2.47 -14.29
C ILE A 164 4.39 -3.43 -15.01
N VAL A 165 3.08 -3.17 -14.94
CA VAL A 165 2.01 -4.02 -15.47
C VAL A 165 1.80 -3.80 -16.98
#